data_25e6beded64334577c3a14587a6f1e89
#
_entry.id   25e6beded64334577c3a14587a6f1e89
#
_cell.length_a   1.000
_cell.length_b   1.000
_cell.length_c   1.000
_cell.angle_alpha   90.00
_cell.angle_beta   90.00
_cell.angle_gamma   90.00
#
_symmetry.space_group_name_H-M   'P 1'
#
loop_
_entity.id
_entity.type
_entity.pdbx_description
1 polymer ?
#
loop_
_entity_poly.entity_id
_entity_poly.type
_entity_poly.pdbx_seq_one_letter_code
_entity_poly.pdbx_strand_id
1 'polypeptide(L)'
;MDSRLPRAALMLFAAAVAGAALLVSSGERAAGGGRTADTPRITAAEREATARFAAGVPEADRTWIVAAVAAARPEAQRLIAEVVGLVEYQVHRGDPLGVTRSRVGPDGAEFVISFDVGSLDGYRRQDRDVTVLHEYGHAIDLALVPEATNDALEAGIPRTGTCGNYGGASTGTCAEPAERFADTFAKWALRGKVSAVGAGYEVANPPSLEDWGAPLATLSVQLSTPR
;
A
#
# COMPACT_ATOMS: atom_id res chain seq x y z
N MET A 1 -21.35 -12.29 4.73
CA MET A 1 -20.55 -13.53 4.91
C MET A 1 -19.13 -13.06 5.11
N ASP A 2 -18.71 -13.00 6.38
CA ASP A 2 -17.37 -12.53 6.76
C ASP A 2 -16.31 -13.53 6.29
N SER A 3 -15.61 -13.21 5.22
CA SER A 3 -14.45 -13.94 4.75
C SER A 3 -13.15 -13.36 5.33
N ARG A 4 -13.15 -13.09 6.63
CA ARG A 4 -11.89 -12.84 7.33
C ARG A 4 -11.23 -14.20 7.51
N LEU A 5 -10.23 -14.50 6.67
CA LEU A 5 -9.27 -15.55 6.99
C LEU A 5 -8.70 -15.22 8.37
N PRO A 6 -8.66 -16.18 9.30
CA PRO A 6 -8.12 -15.91 10.61
C PRO A 6 -6.67 -15.45 10.44
N ARG A 7 -6.38 -14.21 10.84
CA ARG A 7 -5.02 -13.61 10.92
C ARG A 7 -4.02 -14.50 11.65
N ALA A 8 -4.51 -15.51 12.38
CA ALA A 8 -3.70 -16.50 13.10
C ALA A 8 -2.77 -17.36 12.20
N ALA A 9 -3.00 -17.46 10.90
CA ALA A 9 -2.15 -18.24 10.01
C ALA A 9 -0.87 -17.51 9.55
N LEU A 10 -0.76 -16.19 9.79
CA LEU A 10 0.40 -15.39 9.41
C LEU A 10 1.43 -15.23 10.54
N MET A 11 1.13 -15.68 11.77
CA MET A 11 1.97 -15.47 12.96
C MET A 11 3.13 -16.45 13.12
N LEU A 12 3.35 -17.38 12.21
CA LEU A 12 4.36 -18.45 12.39
C LEU A 12 5.77 -18.12 11.90
N PHE A 13 6.03 -16.90 11.39
CA PHE A 13 7.36 -16.51 10.91
C PHE A 13 8.05 -15.37 11.67
N ALA A 14 7.47 -14.84 12.76
CA ALA A 14 8.04 -13.73 13.51
C ALA A 14 8.63 -14.08 14.88
N ALA A 15 8.90 -15.35 15.18
CA ALA A 15 9.40 -15.78 16.48
C ALA A 15 10.76 -16.46 16.40
N ALA A 16 11.79 -15.74 16.01
CA ALA A 16 13.19 -16.11 16.32
C ALA A 16 14.13 -14.92 16.10
N VAL A 17 14.18 -13.98 17.02
CA VAL A 17 15.41 -13.30 17.49
C VAL A 17 15.04 -12.51 18.75
N ALA A 18 15.26 -13.11 19.89
CA ALA A 18 15.40 -12.40 21.16
C ALA A 18 16.84 -12.57 21.62
N GLY A 19 17.49 -11.46 21.94
CA GLY A 19 18.60 -11.46 22.88
C GLY A 19 19.97 -11.12 22.33
N ALA A 20 20.39 -9.85 22.47
CA ALA A 20 21.72 -9.51 22.96
C ALA A 20 21.72 -8.05 23.48
N ALA A 21 22.18 -7.93 24.70
CA ALA A 21 22.09 -6.73 25.52
C ALA A 21 23.18 -5.70 25.21
N LEU A 22 22.80 -4.44 25.47
CA LEU A 22 23.57 -3.26 25.91
C LEU A 22 25.10 -3.40 26.11
N LEU A 23 25.82 -2.50 25.45
CA LEU A 23 26.96 -1.78 26.06
C LEU A 23 26.92 -0.32 25.64
N VAL A 24 26.70 0.55 26.64
CA VAL A 24 26.84 1.99 26.57
C VAL A 24 28.33 2.32 26.48
N SER A 25 28.74 3.05 25.48
CA SER A 25 30.01 3.78 25.47
C SER A 25 29.76 5.22 25.04
N SER A 26 29.99 6.11 26.01
CA SER A 26 30.00 7.56 25.82
C SER A 26 31.31 7.95 25.12
N GLY A 27 31.21 8.67 24.01
CA GLY A 27 32.39 9.18 23.28
C GLY A 27 32.02 10.29 22.32
N GLU A 28 32.36 11.49 22.72
CA GLU A 28 32.73 12.72 22.00
C GLU A 28 32.04 13.11 20.67
N ARG A 29 31.52 14.34 20.74
CA ARG A 29 31.04 15.15 19.61
C ARG A 29 32.18 15.47 18.63
N ALA A 30 32.05 15.04 17.42
CA ALA A 30 32.72 15.65 16.26
C ALA A 30 31.63 16.21 15.32
N ALA A 31 31.64 17.54 15.14
CA ALA A 31 30.87 18.22 14.12
C ALA A 31 31.42 17.81 12.75
N GLY A 32 30.65 17.05 11.98
CA GLY A 32 31.01 16.59 10.64
C GLY A 32 29.79 16.62 9.75
N GLY A 33 29.89 17.42 8.66
CA GLY A 33 28.85 17.75 7.68
C GLY A 33 27.98 16.56 7.27
N GLY A 34 26.67 16.77 7.37
CA GLY A 34 25.64 15.84 6.95
C GLY A 34 25.73 15.55 5.45
N ARG A 35 26.34 14.44 5.07
CA ARG A 35 25.99 13.75 3.83
C ARG A 35 24.64 13.11 4.10
N THR A 36 23.59 13.69 3.52
CA THR A 36 22.34 12.96 3.30
C THR A 36 22.72 11.70 2.54
N ALA A 37 22.62 10.54 3.19
CA ALA A 37 22.77 9.27 2.53
C ALA A 37 21.70 9.24 1.41
N ASP A 38 22.14 9.32 0.17
CA ASP A 38 21.30 9.11 -1.00
C ASP A 38 20.82 7.65 -0.91
N THR A 39 19.64 7.45 -0.35
CA THR A 39 18.99 6.13 -0.36
C THR A 39 18.80 5.77 -1.83
N PRO A 40 19.35 4.65 -2.32
CA PRO A 40 19.26 4.30 -3.72
C PRO A 40 17.78 4.25 -4.11
N ARG A 41 17.40 5.18 -4.99
CA ARG A 41 16.07 5.16 -5.61
C ARG A 41 16.04 3.95 -6.53
N ILE A 42 15.22 2.97 -6.20
CA ILE A 42 14.89 1.89 -7.14
C ILE A 42 14.39 2.54 -8.42
N THR A 43 15.06 2.31 -9.52
CA THR A 43 14.74 2.89 -10.82
C THR A 43 13.41 2.34 -11.35
N ALA A 44 12.78 3.03 -12.30
CA ALA A 44 11.57 2.52 -12.95
C ALA A 44 11.84 1.15 -13.61
N ALA A 45 13.01 0.94 -14.20
CA ALA A 45 13.41 -0.33 -14.81
C ALA A 45 13.55 -1.46 -13.80
N GLU A 46 14.10 -1.21 -12.60
CA GLU A 46 14.19 -2.21 -11.54
C GLU A 46 12.82 -2.58 -10.98
N ARG A 47 11.89 -1.62 -10.88
CA ARG A 47 10.50 -1.89 -10.48
C ARG A 47 9.76 -2.71 -11.52
N GLU A 48 9.94 -2.42 -12.79
CA GLU A 48 9.36 -3.19 -13.90
C GLU A 48 9.91 -4.61 -13.96
N ALA A 49 11.21 -4.79 -13.69
CA ALA A 49 11.85 -6.10 -13.68
C ALA A 49 11.35 -7.01 -12.54
N THR A 50 10.85 -6.44 -11.43
CA THR A 50 10.30 -7.20 -10.30
C THR A 50 8.79 -7.37 -10.36
N ALA A 51 8.07 -6.53 -11.13
CA ALA A 51 6.62 -6.62 -11.27
C ALA A 51 6.23 -7.83 -12.14
N ARG A 52 5.39 -8.71 -11.59
CA ARG A 52 4.89 -9.89 -12.30
C ARG A 52 3.57 -9.54 -13.00
N PHE A 53 3.58 -9.50 -14.32
CA PHE A 53 2.39 -9.29 -15.12
C PHE A 53 1.92 -10.59 -15.72
N ALA A 54 0.65 -10.91 -15.59
CA ALA A 54 0.04 -12.04 -16.27
C ALA A 54 0.14 -11.90 -17.80
N ALA A 55 0.12 -13.03 -18.50
CA ALA A 55 0.10 -13.04 -19.96
C ALA A 55 -1.14 -12.26 -20.46
N GLY A 56 -0.92 -11.36 -21.42
CA GLY A 56 -2.01 -10.58 -22.02
C GLY A 56 -2.25 -9.20 -21.38
N VAL A 57 -1.53 -8.81 -20.30
CA VAL A 57 -1.55 -7.43 -19.84
C VAL A 57 -0.86 -6.54 -20.87
N PRO A 58 -1.57 -5.55 -21.48
CA PRO A 58 -1.00 -4.68 -22.49
C PRO A 58 0.17 -3.84 -21.96
N GLU A 59 1.12 -3.52 -22.83
CA GLU A 59 2.31 -2.74 -22.46
C GLU A 59 1.95 -1.34 -21.93
N ALA A 60 0.93 -0.71 -22.50
CA ALA A 60 0.46 0.59 -22.03
C ALA A 60 -0.03 0.53 -20.58
N ASP A 61 -0.69 -0.57 -20.19
CA ASP A 61 -1.19 -0.75 -18.83
C ASP A 61 -0.06 -1.06 -17.84
N ARG A 62 0.93 -1.87 -18.27
CA ARG A 62 2.15 -2.10 -17.48
C ARG A 62 2.87 -0.78 -17.19
N THR A 63 3.10 0.02 -18.23
CA THR A 63 3.74 1.33 -18.11
C THR A 63 2.96 2.25 -17.16
N TRP A 64 1.64 2.26 -17.27
CA TRP A 64 0.80 3.05 -16.39
C TRP A 64 0.91 2.61 -14.92
N ILE A 65 0.80 1.30 -14.64
CA ILE A 65 0.89 0.76 -13.27
C ILE A 65 2.24 1.13 -12.63
N VAL A 66 3.34 0.93 -13.36
CA VAL A 66 4.68 1.30 -12.90
C VAL A 66 4.80 2.81 -12.65
N ALA A 67 4.21 3.64 -13.52
CA ALA A 67 4.22 5.08 -13.37
C ALA A 67 3.39 5.55 -12.15
N ALA A 68 2.25 4.89 -11.86
CA ALA A 68 1.44 5.18 -10.68
C ALA A 68 2.23 4.92 -9.38
N VAL A 69 2.94 3.80 -9.30
CA VAL A 69 3.84 3.51 -8.17
C VAL A 69 4.96 4.55 -8.06
N ALA A 70 5.55 4.96 -9.19
CA ALA A 70 6.61 5.97 -9.21
C ALA A 70 6.12 7.37 -8.77
N ALA A 71 4.83 7.67 -8.91
CA ALA A 71 4.23 8.92 -8.47
C ALA A 71 4.03 8.99 -6.94
N ALA A 72 4.05 7.85 -6.27
CA ALA A 72 3.88 7.77 -4.82
C ALA A 72 5.05 8.40 -4.06
N ARG A 73 4.83 8.76 -2.82
CA ARG A 73 5.89 9.24 -1.91
C ARG A 73 6.95 8.15 -1.65
N PRO A 74 8.20 8.51 -1.33
CA PRO A 74 9.29 7.53 -1.16
C PRO A 74 8.99 6.43 -0.14
N GLU A 75 8.29 6.76 0.96
CA GLU A 75 7.93 5.83 2.00
C GLU A 75 6.96 4.75 1.49
N ALA A 76 5.94 5.16 0.73
CA ALA A 76 5.00 4.24 0.09
C ALA A 76 5.71 3.37 -0.97
N GLN A 77 6.61 3.96 -1.76
CA GLN A 77 7.40 3.20 -2.72
C GLN A 77 8.25 2.11 -2.06
N ARG A 78 8.83 2.37 -0.87
CA ARG A 78 9.56 1.34 -0.11
C ARG A 78 8.66 0.22 0.36
N LEU A 79 7.49 0.54 0.94
CA LEU A 79 6.52 -0.49 1.34
C LEU A 79 6.05 -1.34 0.16
N ILE A 80 5.80 -0.71 -0.99
CA ILE A 80 5.43 -1.41 -2.22
C ILE A 80 6.57 -2.33 -2.67
N ALA A 81 7.83 -1.90 -2.58
CA ALA A 81 8.97 -2.72 -2.94
C ALA A 81 9.07 -4.02 -2.12
N GLU A 82 8.62 -4.01 -0.86
CA GLU A 82 8.60 -5.22 -0.02
C GLU A 82 7.55 -6.25 -0.45
N VAL A 83 6.46 -5.80 -1.10
CA VAL A 83 5.36 -6.69 -1.50
C VAL A 83 5.30 -6.95 -3.01
N VAL A 84 5.98 -6.18 -3.83
CA VAL A 84 5.87 -6.27 -5.30
C VAL A 84 6.21 -7.66 -5.84
N GLY A 85 7.15 -8.37 -5.24
CA GLY A 85 7.50 -9.75 -5.59
C GLY A 85 6.40 -10.77 -5.28
N LEU A 86 5.44 -10.42 -4.42
CA LEU A 86 4.29 -11.24 -4.06
C LEU A 86 3.05 -10.93 -4.91
N VAL A 87 3.11 -9.88 -5.74
CA VAL A 87 1.97 -9.38 -6.53
C VAL A 87 2.07 -9.87 -7.97
N GLU A 88 0.94 -10.39 -8.48
CA GLU A 88 0.72 -10.63 -9.90
C GLU A 88 -0.37 -9.68 -10.40
N TYR A 89 -0.08 -8.92 -11.46
CA TYR A 89 -1.04 -8.02 -12.06
C TYR A 89 -1.83 -8.70 -13.18
N GLN A 90 -3.12 -8.44 -13.19
CA GLN A 90 -4.04 -8.89 -14.22
C GLN A 90 -4.91 -7.73 -14.69
N VAL A 91 -5.55 -7.89 -15.84
CA VAL A 91 -6.59 -6.99 -16.33
C VAL A 91 -7.90 -7.76 -16.48
N HIS A 92 -9.00 -7.07 -16.22
CA HIS A 92 -10.34 -7.61 -16.40
C HIS A 92 -11.25 -6.55 -17.04
N ARG A 93 -12.51 -6.86 -17.24
CA ARG A 93 -13.55 -5.93 -17.69
C ARG A 93 -14.73 -5.99 -16.73
N GLY A 94 -15.31 -4.84 -16.47
CA GLY A 94 -16.44 -4.69 -15.55
C GLY A 94 -16.01 -4.39 -14.12
N ASP A 95 -16.97 -4.01 -13.29
CA ASP A 95 -16.75 -3.69 -11.87
C ASP A 95 -16.17 -4.87 -11.08
N PRO A 96 -15.36 -4.60 -10.05
CA PRO A 96 -14.85 -3.29 -9.60
C PRO A 96 -13.71 -2.76 -10.46
N LEU A 97 -13.38 -1.45 -10.34
CA LEU A 97 -12.27 -0.82 -11.08
C LEU A 97 -10.92 -1.43 -10.77
N GLY A 98 -10.72 -1.84 -9.53
CA GLY A 98 -9.57 -2.59 -9.04
C GLY A 98 -10.02 -3.64 -8.05
N VAL A 99 -9.25 -4.70 -7.88
CA VAL A 99 -9.48 -5.71 -6.86
C VAL A 99 -8.19 -6.42 -6.48
N THR A 100 -7.93 -6.52 -5.19
CA THR A 100 -6.86 -7.32 -4.62
C THR A 100 -7.41 -8.60 -4.01
N ARG A 101 -6.88 -9.74 -4.44
CA ARG A 101 -7.18 -11.06 -3.86
C ARG A 101 -5.91 -11.69 -3.31
N SER A 102 -5.98 -12.16 -2.07
CA SER A 102 -4.91 -12.99 -1.51
C SER A 102 -5.11 -14.44 -1.92
N ARG A 103 -4.03 -15.14 -2.18
CA ARG A 103 -3.97 -16.60 -2.36
C ARG A 103 -2.79 -17.18 -1.59
N VAL A 104 -2.84 -18.44 -1.27
CA VAL A 104 -1.70 -19.18 -0.71
C VAL A 104 -0.93 -19.79 -1.87
N GLY A 105 0.28 -19.30 -2.10
CA GLY A 105 1.21 -19.87 -3.06
C GLY A 105 2.18 -20.85 -2.39
N PRO A 106 3.07 -21.49 -3.17
CA PRO A 106 4.07 -22.43 -2.64
C PRO A 106 5.04 -21.78 -1.64
N ASP A 107 5.31 -20.49 -1.80
CA ASP A 107 6.26 -19.73 -0.97
C ASP A 107 5.56 -18.82 0.07
N GLY A 108 4.27 -18.98 0.27
CA GLY A 108 3.48 -18.20 1.23
C GLY A 108 2.32 -17.42 0.63
N ALA A 109 1.96 -16.30 1.24
CA ALA A 109 0.90 -15.44 0.75
C ALA A 109 1.30 -14.75 -0.55
N GLU A 110 0.44 -14.80 -1.54
CA GLU A 110 0.56 -14.08 -2.80
C GLU A 110 -0.69 -13.23 -3.03
N PHE A 111 -0.55 -12.18 -3.83
CA PHE A 111 -1.64 -11.29 -4.19
C PHE A 111 -1.85 -11.27 -5.70
N VAL A 112 -3.10 -11.23 -6.10
CA VAL A 112 -3.49 -10.92 -7.47
C VAL A 112 -4.19 -9.57 -7.44
N ILE A 113 -3.59 -8.59 -8.08
CA ILE A 113 -4.20 -7.27 -8.29
C ILE A 113 -4.68 -7.20 -9.73
N SER A 114 -5.97 -6.98 -9.93
CA SER A 114 -6.54 -6.87 -11.26
C SER A 114 -7.32 -5.57 -11.44
N PHE A 115 -7.26 -5.01 -12.67
CA PHE A 115 -7.85 -3.71 -13.00
C PHE A 115 -8.81 -3.82 -14.19
N ASP A 116 -9.96 -3.13 -14.11
CA ASP A 116 -10.80 -2.85 -15.27
C ASP A 116 -10.25 -1.67 -16.07
N VAL A 117 -9.27 -1.94 -16.91
CA VAL A 117 -8.58 -0.91 -17.71
C VAL A 117 -9.54 -0.19 -18.66
N GLY A 118 -10.58 -0.87 -19.14
CA GLY A 118 -11.58 -0.27 -20.03
C GLY A 118 -12.37 0.87 -19.37
N SER A 119 -12.80 0.66 -18.13
CA SER A 119 -13.46 1.70 -17.35
C SER A 119 -12.46 2.78 -16.90
N LEU A 120 -11.26 2.40 -16.47
CA LEU A 120 -10.22 3.33 -16.03
C LEU A 120 -9.72 4.27 -17.13
N ASP A 121 -9.80 3.90 -18.39
CA ASP A 121 -9.42 4.77 -19.52
C ASP A 121 -10.27 6.05 -19.61
N GLY A 122 -11.48 6.05 -19.07
CA GLY A 122 -12.33 7.23 -18.94
C GLY A 122 -11.96 8.19 -17.81
N TYR A 123 -11.07 7.78 -16.91
CA TYR A 123 -10.70 8.56 -15.73
C TYR A 123 -9.49 9.45 -16.00
N ARG A 124 -9.38 10.55 -15.22
CA ARG A 124 -8.15 11.36 -15.20
C ARG A 124 -6.99 10.52 -14.65
N ARG A 125 -5.77 10.82 -15.11
CA ARG A 125 -4.57 10.08 -14.70
C ARG A 125 -4.43 9.95 -13.18
N GLN A 126 -4.66 11.03 -12.43
CA GLN A 126 -4.54 11.01 -10.96
C GLN A 126 -5.54 10.07 -10.31
N ASP A 127 -6.77 9.99 -10.83
CA ASP A 127 -7.80 9.12 -10.30
C ASP A 127 -7.48 7.64 -10.62
N ARG A 128 -6.86 7.37 -11.78
CA ARG A 128 -6.33 6.04 -12.13
C ARG A 128 -5.19 5.62 -11.20
N ASP A 129 -4.25 6.52 -10.90
CA ASP A 129 -3.11 6.26 -10.02
C ASP A 129 -3.58 5.93 -8.60
N VAL A 130 -4.67 6.55 -8.12
CA VAL A 130 -5.32 6.22 -6.84
C VAL A 130 -5.72 4.76 -6.79
N THR A 131 -6.34 4.23 -7.85
CA THR A 131 -6.79 2.84 -7.89
C THR A 131 -5.62 1.88 -7.72
N VAL A 132 -4.49 2.11 -8.41
CA VAL A 132 -3.30 1.27 -8.24
C VAL A 132 -2.79 1.30 -6.80
N LEU A 133 -2.70 2.48 -6.21
CA LEU A 133 -2.17 2.62 -4.85
C LEU A 133 -3.15 2.13 -3.78
N HIS A 134 -4.45 2.20 -4.04
CA HIS A 134 -5.49 1.58 -3.20
C HIS A 134 -5.32 0.06 -3.13
N GLU A 135 -5.17 -0.59 -4.28
CA GLU A 135 -4.97 -2.04 -4.33
C GLU A 135 -3.66 -2.46 -3.63
N TYR A 136 -2.62 -1.66 -3.75
CA TYR A 136 -1.41 -1.88 -2.95
C TYR A 136 -1.63 -1.67 -1.46
N GLY A 137 -2.55 -0.78 -1.08
CA GLY A 137 -2.95 -0.59 0.31
C GLY A 137 -3.41 -1.91 0.93
N HIS A 138 -4.25 -2.67 0.24
CA HIS A 138 -4.68 -4.00 0.70
C HIS A 138 -3.51 -4.99 0.85
N ALA A 139 -2.61 -5.05 -0.14
CA ALA A 139 -1.47 -5.96 -0.07
C ALA A 139 -0.52 -5.61 1.08
N ILE A 140 -0.26 -4.31 1.31
CA ILE A 140 0.58 -3.80 2.40
C ILE A 140 -0.07 -4.06 3.76
N ASP A 141 -1.37 -3.78 3.90
CA ASP A 141 -2.12 -4.07 5.13
C ASP A 141 -1.97 -5.54 5.53
N LEU A 142 -2.23 -6.43 4.57
CA LEU A 142 -2.23 -7.87 4.82
C LEU A 142 -0.84 -8.46 5.04
N ALA A 143 0.19 -7.94 4.37
CA ALA A 143 1.52 -8.53 4.38
C ALA A 143 2.48 -7.89 5.39
N LEU A 144 2.37 -6.58 5.64
CA LEU A 144 3.42 -5.83 6.34
C LEU A 144 2.94 -5.16 7.62
N VAL A 145 1.68 -4.70 7.68
CA VAL A 145 1.22 -3.89 8.81
C VAL A 145 0.84 -4.76 9.99
N PRO A 146 1.49 -4.61 11.16
CA PRO A 146 1.09 -5.32 12.37
C PRO A 146 -0.34 -4.97 12.77
N GLU A 147 -1.10 -5.94 13.31
CA GLU A 147 -2.51 -5.77 13.67
C GLU A 147 -2.74 -4.55 14.57
N ALA A 148 -1.95 -4.38 15.63
CA ALA A 148 -2.07 -3.23 16.52
C ALA A 148 -1.82 -1.89 15.81
N THR A 149 -0.96 -1.86 14.80
CA THR A 149 -0.72 -0.67 13.98
C THR A 149 -1.89 -0.42 13.05
N ASN A 150 -2.45 -1.46 12.43
CA ASN A 150 -3.63 -1.35 11.60
C ASN A 150 -4.81 -0.81 12.39
N ASP A 151 -5.09 -1.34 13.59
CA ASP A 151 -6.15 -0.88 14.46
C ASP A 151 -6.01 0.61 14.83
N ALA A 152 -4.78 1.06 15.11
CA ALA A 152 -4.50 2.46 15.40
C ALA A 152 -4.71 3.37 14.18
N LEU A 153 -4.27 2.93 13.00
CA LEU A 153 -4.47 3.65 11.74
C LEU A 153 -5.97 3.75 11.39
N GLU A 154 -6.71 2.65 11.51
CA GLU A 154 -8.16 2.63 11.26
C GLU A 154 -8.92 3.53 12.24
N ALA A 155 -8.55 3.54 13.53
CA ALA A 155 -9.13 4.44 14.53
C ALA A 155 -8.86 5.92 14.23
N GLY A 156 -7.75 6.23 13.55
CA GLY A 156 -7.39 7.59 13.11
C GLY A 156 -8.19 8.10 11.92
N ILE A 157 -8.94 7.25 11.21
CA ILE A 157 -9.76 7.65 10.08
C ILE A 157 -11.16 8.07 10.57
N PRO A 158 -11.60 9.31 10.34
CA PRO A 158 -12.90 9.78 10.80
C PRO A 158 -14.05 8.96 10.19
N ARG A 159 -15.03 8.63 11.01
CA ARG A 159 -16.29 8.02 10.57
C ARG A 159 -17.35 9.12 10.36
N THR A 160 -17.02 10.06 9.47
CA THR A 160 -17.89 11.22 9.12
C THR A 160 -18.25 11.17 7.64
N GLY A 161 -19.35 11.77 7.29
CA GLY A 161 -19.87 11.80 5.93
C GLY A 161 -21.09 10.91 5.75
N THR A 162 -21.46 10.68 4.51
CA THR A 162 -22.63 9.86 4.13
C THR A 162 -22.18 8.42 3.83
N CYS A 163 -23.08 7.47 4.08
CA CYS A 163 -22.95 6.14 3.51
C CYS A 163 -23.38 6.18 2.04
N GLY A 164 -22.58 5.59 1.19
CA GLY A 164 -22.90 5.37 -0.20
C GLY A 164 -22.74 3.89 -0.56
N ASN A 165 -22.95 3.59 -1.84
CA ASN A 165 -22.67 2.28 -2.41
C ASN A 165 -22.07 2.46 -3.80
N TYR A 166 -20.99 1.75 -4.07
CA TYR A 166 -20.32 1.75 -5.37
C TYR A 166 -20.00 0.31 -5.75
N GLY A 167 -20.48 -0.15 -6.90
CA GLY A 167 -20.20 -1.52 -7.38
C GLY A 167 -20.61 -2.63 -6.40
N GLY A 168 -21.58 -2.37 -5.50
CA GLY A 168 -22.00 -3.32 -4.46
C GLY A 168 -21.22 -3.19 -3.14
N ALA A 169 -20.17 -2.39 -3.08
CA ALA A 169 -19.42 -2.12 -1.85
C ALA A 169 -19.95 -0.85 -1.15
N SER A 170 -19.94 -0.87 0.18
CA SER A 170 -20.27 0.31 0.99
C SER A 170 -19.16 1.35 0.92
N THR A 171 -19.52 2.63 0.82
CA THR A 171 -18.57 3.75 0.71
C THR A 171 -18.76 4.77 1.82
N GLY A 172 -17.87 5.75 1.89
CA GLY A 172 -17.91 6.81 2.90
C GLY A 172 -17.71 6.26 4.31
N THR A 173 -18.56 6.71 5.23
CA THR A 173 -18.51 6.28 6.64
C THR A 173 -18.88 4.80 6.85
N CYS A 174 -19.52 4.18 5.87
CA CYS A 174 -19.91 2.76 5.88
C CYS A 174 -18.94 1.84 5.17
N ALA A 175 -17.86 2.36 4.60
CA ALA A 175 -16.82 1.53 3.97
C ALA A 175 -16.23 0.55 5.00
N GLU A 176 -15.93 -0.66 4.54
CA GLU A 176 -15.29 -1.69 5.36
C GLU A 176 -13.90 -1.23 5.83
N PRO A 177 -13.41 -1.68 7.00
CA PRO A 177 -12.10 -1.26 7.53
C PRO A 177 -10.95 -1.40 6.53
N ALA A 178 -10.88 -2.49 5.79
CA ALA A 178 -9.85 -2.71 4.78
C ALA A 178 -9.90 -1.67 3.66
N GLU A 179 -11.11 -1.31 3.19
CA GLU A 179 -11.31 -0.29 2.17
C GLU A 179 -10.95 1.11 2.68
N ARG A 180 -11.25 1.39 3.96
CA ARG A 180 -10.91 2.67 4.62
C ARG A 180 -9.41 2.83 4.73
N PHE A 181 -8.71 1.76 5.12
CA PHE A 181 -7.25 1.75 5.15
C PHE A 181 -6.67 1.98 3.76
N ALA A 182 -7.09 1.19 2.76
CA ALA A 182 -6.56 1.23 1.40
C ALA A 182 -6.79 2.59 0.73
N ASP A 183 -7.99 3.17 0.87
CA ASP A 183 -8.32 4.51 0.37
C ASP A 183 -7.46 5.60 1.03
N THR A 184 -7.27 5.52 2.35
CA THR A 184 -6.44 6.49 3.09
C THR A 184 -4.95 6.31 2.76
N PHE A 185 -4.49 5.06 2.58
CA PHE A 185 -3.14 4.77 2.12
C PHE A 185 -2.85 5.41 0.75
N ALA A 186 -3.76 5.27 -0.21
CA ALA A 186 -3.61 5.88 -1.53
C ALA A 186 -3.51 7.41 -1.45
N LYS A 187 -4.36 8.04 -0.62
CA LYS A 187 -4.32 9.48 -0.37
C LYS A 187 -3.00 9.93 0.28
N TRP A 188 -2.53 9.21 1.28
CA TRP A 188 -1.24 9.47 1.91
C TRP A 188 -0.09 9.28 0.92
N ALA A 189 -0.09 8.21 0.15
CA ALA A 189 0.92 7.92 -0.85
C ALA A 189 1.03 9.04 -1.91
N LEU A 190 -0.08 9.64 -2.31
CA LEU A 190 -0.14 10.76 -3.26
C LEU A 190 -0.10 12.15 -2.60
N ARG A 191 0.18 12.23 -1.29
CA ARG A 191 0.25 13.49 -0.53
C ARG A 191 -1.02 14.34 -0.63
N GLY A 192 -2.18 13.72 -0.60
CA GLY A 192 -3.46 14.40 -0.72
C GLY A 192 -3.75 15.03 -2.09
N LYS A 193 -2.95 14.74 -3.10
CA LYS A 193 -3.14 15.24 -4.49
C LYS A 193 -4.25 14.50 -5.24
N VAL A 194 -5.17 13.89 -4.56
CA VAL A 194 -6.26 13.11 -5.14
C VAL A 194 -7.55 13.87 -5.03
N SER A 195 -8.33 13.82 -6.10
CA SER A 195 -9.71 14.26 -6.06
C SER A 195 -10.53 13.18 -5.33
N ALA A 196 -11.33 13.61 -4.37
CA ALA A 196 -12.23 12.71 -3.64
C ALA A 196 -13.40 12.18 -4.52
N VAL A 197 -13.45 12.56 -5.78
CA VAL A 197 -14.58 12.26 -6.66
C VAL A 197 -14.15 11.22 -7.69
N GLY A 198 -14.68 10.02 -7.57
CA GLY A 198 -14.80 9.07 -8.67
C GLY A 198 -13.87 7.87 -8.70
N ALA A 199 -12.81 7.81 -7.90
CA ALA A 199 -11.90 6.67 -7.92
C ALA A 199 -11.60 6.08 -6.54
N GLY A 200 -12.33 6.47 -5.51
CA GLY A 200 -12.13 6.00 -4.14
C GLY A 200 -13.45 5.68 -3.45
N TYR A 201 -13.33 5.09 -2.28
CA TYR A 201 -14.47 4.76 -1.42
C TYR A 201 -15.03 5.98 -0.69
N GLU A 202 -14.64 7.21 -1.08
CA GLU A 202 -15.09 8.46 -0.46
C GLU A 202 -14.89 8.51 1.07
N VAL A 203 -13.89 7.84 1.55
CA VAL A 203 -13.53 7.82 2.97
C VAL A 203 -13.04 9.20 3.40
N ALA A 204 -13.48 9.67 4.55
CA ALA A 204 -13.04 10.94 5.10
C ALA A 204 -11.54 10.94 5.37
N ASN A 205 -10.87 12.04 5.07
CA ASN A 205 -9.45 12.17 5.39
C ASN A 205 -9.24 12.28 6.90
N PRO A 206 -8.20 11.67 7.47
CA PRO A 206 -7.74 11.99 8.82
C PRO A 206 -7.37 13.48 8.89
N PRO A 207 -7.35 14.08 10.09
CA PRO A 207 -7.01 15.51 10.27
C PRO A 207 -5.65 15.88 9.66
N SER A 208 -4.72 14.93 9.68
CA SER A 208 -3.42 15.03 9.02
C SER A 208 -3.07 13.69 8.39
N LEU A 209 -2.90 13.65 7.06
CA LEU A 209 -2.40 12.47 6.34
C LEU A 209 -0.95 12.15 6.73
N GLU A 210 -0.14 13.15 7.05
CA GLU A 210 1.25 12.95 7.46
C GLU A 210 1.32 12.26 8.83
N ASP A 211 0.54 12.72 9.81
CA ASP A 211 0.51 12.11 11.14
C ASP A 211 -0.10 10.71 11.09
N TRP A 212 -1.16 10.53 10.29
CA TRP A 212 -1.76 9.22 10.08
C TRP A 212 -0.76 8.24 9.48
N GLY A 213 0.00 8.65 8.48
CA GLY A 213 0.96 7.78 7.80
C GLY A 213 2.33 7.65 8.50
N ALA A 214 2.58 8.36 9.61
CA ALA A 214 3.86 8.31 10.31
C ALA A 214 4.28 6.88 10.75
N PRO A 215 3.39 6.01 11.25
CA PRO A 215 3.71 4.62 11.53
C PRO A 215 4.14 3.84 10.27
N LEU A 216 3.50 4.08 9.13
CA LEU A 216 3.85 3.46 7.84
C LEU A 216 5.22 3.95 7.35
N ALA A 217 5.51 5.24 7.50
CA ALA A 217 6.81 5.79 7.17
C ALA A 217 7.92 5.15 8.02
N THR A 218 7.68 4.97 9.32
CA THR A 218 8.60 4.28 10.23
C THR A 218 8.81 2.82 9.81
N LEU A 219 7.74 2.10 9.53
CA LEU A 219 7.79 0.72 9.05
C LEU A 219 8.62 0.61 7.76
N SER A 220 8.44 1.53 6.82
CA SER A 220 9.18 1.56 5.56
C SER A 220 10.70 1.67 5.76
N VAL A 221 11.14 2.39 6.77
CA VAL A 221 12.57 2.52 7.12
C VAL A 221 13.09 1.25 7.77
N GLN A 222 12.32 0.67 8.70
CA GLN A 222 12.70 -0.56 9.41
C GLN A 222 12.91 -1.73 8.45
N LEU A 223 12.03 -1.88 7.44
CA LEU A 223 12.12 -2.95 6.43
C LEU A 223 13.26 -2.74 5.45
N SER A 224 13.61 -1.48 5.14
CA SER A 224 14.68 -1.15 4.20
C SER A 224 16.09 -1.22 4.82
N THR A 225 16.21 -1.46 6.12
CA THR A 225 17.52 -1.55 6.80
C THR A 225 18.07 -2.98 6.68
N PRO A 226 19.24 -3.19 6.05
CA PRO A 226 19.86 -4.50 5.99
C PRO A 226 20.08 -5.06 7.41
N ARG A 227 19.69 -6.31 7.63
CA ARG A 227 19.94 -7.06 8.87
C ARG A 227 21.29 -7.70 8.86
#